data_7df158b94caace16af409e58b9ddddac
#
_entry.id   7df158b94caace16af409e58b9ddddac
#
_cell.length_a   1.000
_cell.length_b   1.000
_cell.length_c   1.000
_cell.angle_alpha   90.00
_cell.angle_beta   90.00
_cell.angle_gamma   90.00
#
_symmetry.space_group_name_H-M   'P 1'
#
loop_
_entity.id
_entity.type
_entity.pdbx_description
1 polymer ?
#
loop_
_entity_poly.entity_id
_entity_poly.type
_entity_poly.pdbx_seq_one_letter_code
_entity_poly.pdbx_strand_id
1 'polypeptide(L)'
;MRIEKLLPPPQPGKPWSVALEGGEVLRVSESVVASFALYGGMELEAETLTALQEAAALAAWREKAGRLLTARMLSSGQLAEKLTAKGATEEQAAQVVAWAQDIGLLDDSAYAKALARHYTAKGYGPYKIKDEFYRRQVP
;
A
#
# COMPACT_ATOMS: atom_id res chain seq x y z
N MET A 1 22.30 -13.60 7.87
CA MET A 1 21.89 -13.45 6.45
C MET A 1 22.66 -12.31 5.81
N ARG A 2 23.42 -12.60 4.77
CA ARG A 2 24.26 -11.60 4.14
C ARG A 2 23.62 -11.04 2.87
N ILE A 3 23.79 -9.74 2.65
CA ILE A 3 23.43 -9.12 1.39
C ILE A 3 24.53 -9.45 0.37
N GLU A 4 24.21 -10.22 -0.65
CA GLU A 4 25.17 -10.54 -1.70
C GLU A 4 25.40 -9.36 -2.63
N LYS A 5 24.30 -8.74 -3.06
CA LYS A 5 24.34 -7.58 -3.96
C LYS A 5 23.26 -6.58 -3.61
N LEU A 6 23.61 -5.31 -3.74
CA LEU A 6 22.66 -4.21 -3.68
C LEU A 6 22.65 -3.53 -5.05
N LEU A 7 21.54 -3.63 -5.75
CA LEU A 7 21.43 -3.15 -7.12
C LEU A 7 20.52 -1.93 -7.20
N PRO A 8 21.01 -0.81 -7.73
CA PRO A 8 20.16 0.35 -7.96
C PRO A 8 19.15 0.06 -9.07
N PRO A 9 18.01 0.78 -9.08
CA PRO A 9 17.05 0.61 -10.15
C PRO A 9 17.57 1.18 -11.47
N PRO A 10 17.07 0.70 -12.62
CA PRO A 10 17.46 1.25 -13.92
C PRO A 10 16.96 2.67 -14.15
N GLN A 11 15.94 3.10 -13.41
CA GLN A 11 15.35 4.43 -13.51
C GLN A 11 15.19 5.04 -12.12
N PRO A 12 15.38 6.37 -11.97
CA PRO A 12 15.14 7.05 -10.69
C PRO A 12 13.70 6.83 -10.19
N GLY A 13 13.54 6.70 -8.87
CA GLY A 13 12.24 6.52 -8.24
C GLY A 13 11.71 5.10 -8.23
N LYS A 14 12.38 4.15 -8.86
CA LYS A 14 12.02 2.74 -8.80
C LYS A 14 12.69 2.07 -7.60
N PRO A 15 12.17 0.90 -7.14
CA PRO A 15 12.78 0.21 -5.99
C PRO A 15 14.17 -0.34 -6.30
N TRP A 16 15.00 -0.35 -5.27
CA TRP A 16 16.29 -1.03 -5.28
C TRP A 16 16.08 -2.53 -5.02
N SER A 17 17.01 -3.34 -5.52
CA SER A 17 16.97 -4.78 -5.29
C SER A 17 18.06 -5.17 -4.30
N VAL A 18 17.66 -5.84 -3.22
CA VAL A 18 18.55 -6.39 -2.22
C VAL A 18 18.59 -7.91 -2.42
N ALA A 19 19.66 -8.39 -3.02
CA ALA A 19 19.83 -9.83 -3.23
C ALA A 19 20.49 -10.44 -1.99
N LEU A 20 19.78 -11.33 -1.33
CA LEU A 20 20.25 -12.02 -0.13
C LEU A 20 20.87 -13.37 -0.49
N GLU A 21 21.75 -13.85 0.38
CA GLU A 21 22.22 -15.22 0.26
C GLU A 21 21.02 -16.18 0.32
N GLY A 22 21.05 -17.24 -0.47
CA GLY A 22 19.92 -18.16 -0.56
C GLY A 22 18.93 -17.83 -1.66
N GLY A 23 19.11 -16.73 -2.38
CA GLY A 23 18.35 -16.42 -3.58
C GLY A 23 17.15 -15.48 -3.39
N GLU A 24 16.78 -15.12 -2.17
CA GLU A 24 15.70 -14.14 -1.92
C GLU A 24 16.14 -12.77 -2.38
N VAL A 25 15.23 -12.05 -3.05
CA VAL A 25 15.45 -10.67 -3.47
C VAL A 25 14.36 -9.80 -2.87
N LEU A 26 14.75 -8.78 -2.11
CA LEU A 26 13.83 -7.80 -1.54
C LEU A 26 13.87 -6.53 -2.37
N ARG A 27 12.71 -5.94 -2.58
CA ARG A 27 12.59 -4.64 -3.26
C ARG A 27 12.24 -3.58 -2.24
N VAL A 28 13.10 -2.60 -2.11
CA VAL A 28 12.97 -1.54 -1.11
C VAL A 28 13.22 -0.17 -1.74
N SER A 29 12.66 0.88 -1.13
CA SER A 29 12.87 2.23 -1.60
C SER A 29 14.29 2.71 -1.30
N GLU A 30 14.72 3.76 -2.00
CA GLU A 30 15.99 4.42 -1.71
C GLU A 30 16.08 4.89 -0.27
N SER A 31 14.97 5.41 0.28
CA SER A 31 14.94 5.85 1.67
C SER A 31 15.19 4.70 2.66
N VAL A 32 14.72 3.50 2.36
CA VAL A 32 15.01 2.30 3.17
C VAL A 32 16.48 1.93 3.08
N VAL A 33 17.06 1.97 1.88
CA VAL A 33 18.50 1.74 1.68
C VAL A 33 19.31 2.69 2.54
N ALA A 34 18.96 3.98 2.54
CA ALA A 34 19.64 5.00 3.32
C ALA A 34 19.43 4.81 4.83
N SER A 35 18.18 4.55 5.25
CA SER A 35 17.85 4.40 6.68
C SER A 35 18.56 3.22 7.32
N PHE A 36 18.69 2.13 6.59
CA PHE A 36 19.32 0.91 7.08
C PHE A 36 20.83 0.88 6.76
N ALA A 37 21.33 1.90 6.05
CA ALA A 37 22.70 1.99 5.59
C ALA A 37 23.16 0.71 4.87
N LEU A 38 22.35 0.21 3.95
CA LEU A 38 22.58 -1.05 3.27
C LEU A 38 23.77 -0.96 2.29
N TYR A 39 24.54 -2.04 2.21
CA TYR A 39 25.64 -2.18 1.25
C TYR A 39 25.85 -3.67 0.89
N GLY A 40 26.46 -3.90 -0.25
CA GLY A 40 26.81 -5.25 -0.68
C GLY A 40 27.85 -5.86 0.26
N GLY A 41 27.59 -7.10 0.69
CA GLY A 41 28.44 -7.79 1.66
C GLY A 41 28.06 -7.56 3.12
N MET A 42 27.06 -6.72 3.39
CA MET A 42 26.59 -6.45 4.74
C MET A 42 25.97 -7.69 5.37
N GLU A 43 26.34 -7.97 6.62
CA GLU A 43 25.71 -9.02 7.40
C GLU A 43 24.51 -8.46 8.13
N LEU A 44 23.33 -9.10 7.95
CA LEU A 44 22.09 -8.68 8.57
C LEU A 44 21.78 -9.55 9.79
N GLU A 45 21.52 -8.92 10.92
CA GLU A 45 20.98 -9.58 12.08
C GLU A 45 19.52 -9.96 11.85
N ALA A 46 19.01 -10.94 12.59
CA ALA A 46 17.65 -11.43 12.40
C ALA A 46 16.61 -10.34 12.53
N GLU A 47 16.75 -9.43 13.49
CA GLU A 47 15.81 -8.32 13.69
C GLU A 47 15.83 -7.34 12.53
N THR A 48 17.01 -7.01 12.03
CA THR A 48 17.17 -6.11 10.87
C THR A 48 16.59 -6.75 9.62
N LEU A 49 16.84 -8.03 9.41
CA LEU A 49 16.29 -8.77 8.28
C LEU A 49 14.76 -8.75 8.32
N THR A 50 14.15 -9.02 9.47
CA THR A 50 12.70 -8.98 9.64
C THR A 50 12.15 -7.59 9.32
N ALA A 51 12.76 -6.55 9.86
CA ALA A 51 12.34 -5.17 9.59
C ALA A 51 12.45 -4.82 8.10
N LEU A 52 13.50 -5.29 7.43
CA LEU A 52 13.70 -5.06 6.01
C LEU A 52 12.66 -5.81 5.17
N GLN A 53 12.35 -7.04 5.55
CA GLN A 53 11.29 -7.82 4.89
C GLN A 53 9.92 -7.18 5.05
N GLU A 54 9.62 -6.66 6.23
CA GLU A 54 8.37 -5.94 6.50
C GLU A 54 8.28 -4.65 5.66
N ALA A 55 9.38 -3.91 5.56
CA ALA A 55 9.43 -2.71 4.73
C ALA A 55 9.20 -3.04 3.25
N ALA A 56 9.78 -4.12 2.75
CA ALA A 56 9.59 -4.57 1.38
C ALA A 56 8.15 -4.99 1.12
N ALA A 57 7.54 -5.73 2.05
CA ALA A 57 6.15 -6.14 1.95
C ALA A 57 5.20 -4.94 1.94
N LEU A 58 5.44 -3.96 2.82
CA LEU A 58 4.62 -2.75 2.88
C LEU A 58 4.72 -1.94 1.59
N ALA A 59 5.92 -1.81 1.01
CA ALA A 59 6.12 -1.14 -0.27
C ALA A 59 5.34 -1.83 -1.39
N ALA A 60 5.33 -3.16 -1.42
CA ALA A 60 4.55 -3.93 -2.40
C ALA A 60 3.04 -3.69 -2.24
N TRP A 61 2.53 -3.64 -1.01
CA TRP A 61 1.12 -3.34 -0.75
C TRP A 61 0.74 -1.91 -1.13
N ARG A 62 1.63 -0.94 -0.90
CA ARG A 62 1.42 0.44 -1.33
C ARG A 62 1.31 0.54 -2.86
N GLU A 63 2.18 -0.15 -3.57
CA GLU A 63 2.13 -0.20 -5.03
C GLU A 63 0.82 -0.82 -5.52
N LYS A 64 0.39 -1.91 -4.89
CA LYS A 64 -0.88 -2.56 -5.20
C LYS A 64 -2.06 -1.62 -4.99
N ALA A 65 -2.07 -0.91 -3.86
CA ALA A 65 -3.11 0.07 -3.54
C ALA A 65 -3.15 1.19 -4.59
N GLY A 66 -1.99 1.67 -5.01
CA GLY A 66 -1.90 2.68 -6.07
C GLY A 66 -2.57 2.21 -7.36
N ARG A 67 -2.32 0.98 -7.76
CA ARG A 67 -2.96 0.40 -8.95
C ARG A 67 -4.48 0.28 -8.79
N LEU A 68 -4.94 -0.18 -7.63
CA LEU A 68 -6.38 -0.31 -7.34
C LEU A 68 -7.09 1.05 -7.36
N LEU A 69 -6.49 2.06 -6.75
CA LEU A 69 -7.06 3.41 -6.68
C LEU A 69 -7.00 4.14 -8.01
N THR A 70 -6.04 3.84 -8.87
CA THR A 70 -5.96 4.39 -10.22
C THR A 70 -7.06 3.81 -11.10
N ALA A 71 -7.41 2.54 -10.91
CA ALA A 71 -8.43 1.87 -11.71
C ALA A 71 -9.85 2.36 -11.40
N ARG A 72 -10.13 2.69 -10.13
CA ARG A 72 -11.45 3.20 -9.70
C ARG A 72 -11.37 3.84 -8.32
N MET A 73 -12.31 4.73 -8.02
CA MET A 73 -12.45 5.27 -6.67
C MET A 73 -12.90 4.16 -5.71
N LEU A 74 -12.27 4.13 -4.55
CA LEU A 74 -12.62 3.21 -3.46
C LEU A 74 -12.73 4.00 -2.16
N SER A 75 -13.57 3.53 -1.24
CA SER A 75 -13.55 4.01 0.14
C SER A 75 -12.37 3.37 0.89
N SER A 76 -12.02 3.93 2.04
CA SER A 76 -10.98 3.34 2.90
C SER A 76 -11.29 1.90 3.29
N GLY A 77 -12.56 1.63 3.64
CA GLY A 77 -13.00 0.28 3.96
C GLY A 77 -12.90 -0.70 2.79
N GLN A 78 -13.28 -0.25 1.59
CA GLN A 78 -13.16 -1.07 0.38
C GLN A 78 -11.70 -1.38 0.05
N LEU A 79 -10.82 -0.40 0.18
CA LEU A 79 -9.38 -0.61 -0.06
C LEU A 79 -8.82 -1.63 0.92
N ALA A 80 -9.10 -1.45 2.22
CA ALA A 80 -8.65 -2.38 3.25
C ALA A 80 -9.13 -3.81 2.97
N GLU A 81 -10.40 -3.98 2.63
CA GLU A 81 -10.97 -5.29 2.32
C GLU A 81 -10.30 -5.93 1.10
N LYS A 82 -10.06 -5.16 0.05
CA LYS A 82 -9.39 -5.68 -1.15
C LYS A 82 -7.95 -6.10 -0.86
N LEU A 83 -7.24 -5.35 -0.04
CA LEU A 83 -5.87 -5.69 0.33
C LEU A 83 -5.83 -6.97 1.18
N THR A 84 -6.71 -7.10 2.18
CA THR A 84 -6.75 -8.30 3.01
C THR A 84 -7.20 -9.52 2.21
N ALA A 85 -8.11 -9.36 1.28
CA ALA A 85 -8.53 -10.45 0.37
C ALA A 85 -7.37 -10.95 -0.49
N LYS A 86 -6.37 -10.12 -0.75
CA LYS A 86 -5.19 -10.47 -1.54
C LYS A 86 -4.02 -10.96 -0.68
N GLY A 87 -4.18 -11.01 0.62
CA GLY A 87 -3.18 -11.57 1.53
C GLY A 87 -2.52 -10.61 2.50
N ALA A 88 -2.86 -9.32 2.48
CA ALA A 88 -2.36 -8.39 3.47
C ALA A 88 -2.94 -8.69 4.85
N THR A 89 -2.16 -8.46 5.89
CA THR A 89 -2.69 -8.52 7.26
C THR A 89 -3.56 -7.28 7.51
N GLU A 90 -4.41 -7.33 8.51
CA GLU A 90 -5.22 -6.17 8.91
C GLU A 90 -4.35 -4.96 9.23
N GLU A 91 -3.24 -5.19 9.91
CA GLU A 91 -2.28 -4.14 10.24
C GLU A 91 -1.63 -3.53 8.98
N GLN A 92 -1.19 -4.37 8.06
CA GLN A 92 -0.64 -3.90 6.78
C GLN A 92 -1.66 -3.09 6.00
N ALA A 93 -2.89 -3.58 5.90
CA ALA A 93 -3.97 -2.87 5.21
C ALA A 93 -4.25 -1.51 5.86
N ALA A 94 -4.29 -1.44 7.20
CA ALA A 94 -4.50 -0.19 7.93
C ALA A 94 -3.38 0.82 7.67
N GLN A 95 -2.12 0.36 7.65
CA GLN A 95 -0.97 1.23 7.36
C GLN A 95 -1.02 1.76 5.94
N VAL A 96 -1.38 0.94 4.98
CA VAL A 96 -1.48 1.34 3.57
C VAL A 96 -2.63 2.34 3.36
N VAL A 97 -3.77 2.10 4.00
CA VAL A 97 -4.91 3.03 3.96
C VAL A 97 -4.51 4.40 4.51
N ALA A 98 -3.86 4.44 5.68
CA ALA A 98 -3.40 5.69 6.28
C ALA A 98 -2.41 6.42 5.37
N TRP A 99 -1.46 5.70 4.78
CA TRP A 99 -0.52 6.27 3.83
C TRP A 99 -1.22 6.86 2.62
N ALA A 100 -2.18 6.14 2.04
CA ALA A 100 -2.91 6.60 0.84
C ALA A 100 -3.74 7.86 1.15
N GLN A 101 -4.32 7.96 2.34
CA GLN A 101 -5.02 9.16 2.80
C GLN A 101 -4.05 10.34 2.95
N ASP A 102 -2.90 10.11 3.54
CA ASP A 102 -1.90 11.16 3.79
C ASP A 102 -1.38 11.78 2.51
N ILE A 103 -1.19 11.00 1.46
CA ILE A 103 -0.69 11.49 0.17
C ILE A 103 -1.81 11.90 -0.80
N GLY A 104 -3.07 11.80 -0.39
CA GLY A 104 -4.22 12.23 -1.18
C GLY A 104 -4.68 11.27 -2.26
N LEU A 105 -4.16 10.05 -2.33
CA LEU A 105 -4.64 9.02 -3.24
C LEU A 105 -6.01 8.48 -2.84
N LEU A 106 -6.32 8.53 -1.56
CA LEU A 106 -7.57 8.06 -0.99
C LEU A 106 -8.24 9.22 -0.27
N ASP A 107 -9.48 9.52 -0.62
CA ASP A 107 -10.25 10.61 -0.04
C ASP A 107 -11.70 10.17 0.12
N ASP A 108 -12.06 9.72 1.34
CA ASP A 108 -13.41 9.26 1.65
C ASP A 108 -14.45 10.38 1.51
N SER A 109 -14.07 11.62 1.79
CA SER A 109 -14.97 12.77 1.63
C SER A 109 -15.34 12.99 0.16
N ALA A 110 -14.34 12.96 -0.72
CA ALA A 110 -14.57 13.08 -2.16
C ALA A 110 -15.39 11.91 -2.69
N TYR A 111 -15.10 10.70 -2.22
CA TYR A 111 -15.86 9.50 -2.58
C TYR A 111 -17.32 9.61 -2.16
N ALA A 112 -17.56 10.03 -0.91
CA ALA A 112 -18.91 10.21 -0.39
C ALA A 112 -19.70 11.24 -1.19
N LYS A 113 -19.08 12.37 -1.54
CA LYS A 113 -19.71 13.41 -2.35
C LYS A 113 -20.06 12.90 -3.75
N ALA A 114 -19.16 12.15 -4.37
CA ALA A 114 -19.39 11.57 -5.69
C ALA A 114 -20.53 10.56 -5.66
N LEU A 115 -20.59 9.70 -4.64
CA LEU A 115 -21.69 8.74 -4.45
C LEU A 115 -23.02 9.43 -4.23
N ALA A 116 -23.04 10.45 -3.37
CA ALA A 116 -24.28 11.20 -3.09
C ALA A 116 -24.83 11.83 -4.36
N ARG A 117 -23.99 12.46 -5.17
CA ARG A 117 -24.40 13.03 -6.46
C ARG A 117 -24.94 11.96 -7.42
N HIS A 118 -24.23 10.85 -7.50
CA HIS A 118 -24.61 9.74 -8.39
C HIS A 118 -25.99 9.17 -8.05
N TYR A 119 -26.22 8.86 -6.77
CA TYR A 119 -27.49 8.26 -6.36
C TYR A 119 -28.63 9.28 -6.28
N THR A 120 -28.36 10.53 -5.97
CA THR A 120 -29.34 11.61 -6.04
C THR A 120 -29.82 11.77 -7.49
N ALA A 121 -28.91 11.75 -8.46
CA ALA A 121 -29.26 11.82 -9.88
C ALA A 121 -30.11 10.63 -10.35
N LYS A 122 -29.93 9.45 -9.70
CA LYS A 122 -30.77 8.27 -9.95
C LYS A 122 -32.14 8.32 -9.27
N GLY A 123 -32.40 9.32 -8.47
CA GLY A 123 -33.67 9.48 -7.74
C GLY A 123 -33.72 8.73 -6.43
N TYR A 124 -32.58 8.32 -5.86
CA TYR A 124 -32.55 7.66 -4.55
C TYR A 124 -32.83 8.65 -3.42
N GLY A 125 -33.66 8.24 -2.47
CA GLY A 125 -33.90 9.03 -1.26
C GLY A 125 -32.78 8.88 -0.23
N PRO A 126 -32.81 9.70 0.86
CA PRO A 126 -31.72 9.72 1.84
C PRO A 126 -31.42 8.37 2.49
N TYR A 127 -32.42 7.58 2.79
CA TYR A 127 -32.23 6.26 3.43
C TYR A 127 -31.53 5.27 2.50
N LYS A 128 -31.90 5.29 1.23
CA LYS A 128 -31.31 4.39 0.25
C LYS A 128 -29.88 4.77 -0.04
N ILE A 129 -29.56 6.06 -0.06
CA ILE A 129 -28.19 6.56 -0.20
C ILE A 129 -27.33 6.12 1.00
N LYS A 130 -27.89 6.23 2.22
CA LYS A 130 -27.22 5.78 3.43
C LYS A 130 -26.88 4.30 3.38
N ASP A 131 -27.81 3.46 2.90
CA ASP A 131 -27.58 2.03 2.74
C ASP A 131 -26.45 1.76 1.76
N GLU A 132 -26.38 2.49 0.64
CA GLU A 132 -25.30 2.35 -0.33
C GLU A 132 -23.95 2.76 0.27
N PHE A 133 -23.93 3.80 1.09
CA PHE A 133 -22.71 4.20 1.81
C PHE A 133 -22.23 3.09 2.73
N TYR A 134 -23.14 2.47 3.44
CA TYR A 134 -22.82 1.35 4.32
C TYR A 134 -22.25 0.17 3.54
N ARG A 135 -22.87 -0.22 2.42
CA ARG A 135 -22.38 -1.31 1.56
C ARG A 135 -20.99 -1.05 1.01
N ARG A 136 -20.68 0.21 0.70
CA ARG A 136 -19.39 0.62 0.14
C ARG A 136 -18.39 1.02 1.21
N GLN A 137 -18.70 0.81 2.46
CA GLN A 137 -17.82 1.03 3.60
C GLN A 137 -17.28 2.45 3.64
N VAL A 138 -18.13 3.43 3.36
CA VAL A 138 -17.81 4.85 3.48
C VAL A 138 -18.06 5.27 4.92
N PRO A 139 -17.06 5.87 5.61
CA PRO A 139 -17.23 6.32 6.99
C PRO A 139 -18.30 7.41 7.15
#